data_898b67f89d9cb5c7fa749918481a40fb
#
_entry.id   898b67f89d9cb5c7fa749918481a40fb
#
_cell.length_a   1.000
_cell.length_b   1.000
_cell.length_c   1.000
_cell.angle_alpha   90.00
_cell.angle_beta   90.00
_cell.angle_gamma   90.00
#
_symmetry.space_group_name_H-M   'P 1'
#
loop_
_entity.id
_entity.type
_entity.pdbx_description
1 polymer ?
#
loop_
_entity_poly.entity_id
_entity_poly.type
_entity_poly.pdbx_seq_one_letter_code
_entity_poly.pdbx_strand_id
1 'polypeptide(L)'
;MAEPGDGRVAVYIDFDNIVISRYDQVHGRNSFMRDRSKGGTAGMTGDPKVAEKLAQATVDIGAVIDFASSFGTLVLTRAYADWSAAVNAEYRGQLVGRAVDLVQLFPAAAYAKNGADIRLAVDA
;
A
#
# COMPACT_ATOMS: atom_id res chain seq x y z
N MET A 1 -12.56 25.88 18.46
CA MET A 1 -12.85 24.75 17.56
C MET A 1 -11.71 24.59 16.57
N ALA A 2 -11.21 23.39 16.42
CA ALA A 2 -10.12 23.14 15.48
C ALA A 2 -10.63 23.28 14.04
N GLU A 3 -9.84 23.90 13.17
CA GLU A 3 -10.15 23.97 11.77
C GLU A 3 -9.83 22.63 11.09
N PRO A 4 -10.41 22.35 9.92
CA PRO A 4 -10.00 21.19 9.14
C PRO A 4 -8.49 21.23 8.89
N GLY A 5 -7.79 20.16 9.19
CA GLY A 5 -6.35 20.08 9.06
C GLY A 5 -5.57 20.33 10.34
N ASP A 6 -6.23 20.85 11.41
CA ASP A 6 -5.57 21.10 12.70
C ASP A 6 -5.65 19.91 13.65
N GLY A 7 -6.54 18.96 13.38
CA GLY A 7 -6.66 17.76 14.19
C GLY A 7 -5.49 16.83 14.03
N ARG A 8 -5.36 15.88 14.97
CA ARG A 8 -4.37 14.82 14.90
C ARG A 8 -4.95 13.62 14.18
N VAL A 9 -4.17 13.05 13.27
CA VAL A 9 -4.63 11.95 12.42
C VAL A 9 -3.71 10.76 12.58
N ALA A 10 -4.29 9.60 12.89
CA ALA A 10 -3.61 8.32 12.74
C ALA A 10 -4.06 7.69 11.42
N VAL A 11 -3.09 7.20 10.64
CA VAL A 11 -3.33 6.66 9.31
C VAL A 11 -2.93 5.19 9.28
N TYR A 12 -3.84 4.35 8.83
CA TYR A 12 -3.62 2.92 8.66
C TYR A 12 -3.78 2.57 7.19
N ILE A 13 -2.68 2.16 6.57
CA ILE A 13 -2.62 1.91 5.13
C ILE A 13 -2.61 0.41 4.87
N ASP A 14 -3.62 -0.07 4.15
CA ASP A 14 -3.63 -1.45 3.65
C ASP A 14 -2.83 -1.49 2.35
N PHE A 15 -1.52 -1.66 2.49
CA PHE A 15 -0.62 -1.48 1.37
C PHE A 15 -0.74 -2.59 0.32
N ASP A 16 -1.04 -3.83 0.73
CA ASP A 16 -1.29 -4.90 -0.22
C ASP A 16 -2.44 -4.53 -1.16
N ASN A 17 -3.53 -4.00 -0.62
CA ASN A 17 -4.66 -3.59 -1.43
C ASN A 17 -4.35 -2.41 -2.35
N ILE A 18 -3.53 -1.48 -1.89
CA ILE A 18 -3.11 -0.35 -2.74
C ILE A 18 -2.34 -0.85 -3.97
N VAL A 19 -1.41 -1.77 -3.77
CA VAL A 19 -0.63 -2.35 -4.87
C VAL A 19 -1.54 -3.12 -5.83
N ILE A 20 -2.43 -3.95 -5.29
CA ILE A 20 -3.37 -4.73 -6.10
C ILE A 20 -4.29 -3.81 -6.90
N SER A 21 -4.88 -2.82 -6.24
CA SER A 21 -5.82 -1.89 -6.88
C SER A 21 -5.13 -1.09 -7.99
N ARG A 22 -3.90 -0.64 -7.75
CA ARG A 22 -3.16 0.12 -8.75
C ARG A 22 -2.83 -0.73 -9.96
N TYR A 23 -2.40 -1.98 -9.73
CA TYR A 23 -2.10 -2.92 -10.81
C TYR A 23 -3.33 -3.17 -11.67
N ASP A 24 -4.47 -3.43 -11.03
CA ASP A 24 -5.73 -3.67 -11.75
C ASP A 24 -6.23 -2.41 -12.47
N GLN A 25 -6.01 -1.25 -11.91
CA GLN A 25 -6.39 0.01 -12.53
C GLN A 25 -5.64 0.22 -13.86
N VAL A 26 -4.37 -0.11 -13.89
CA VAL A 26 -3.52 0.10 -15.07
C VAL A 26 -3.70 -1.02 -16.10
N HIS A 27 -3.80 -2.26 -15.64
CA HIS A 27 -3.74 -3.43 -16.52
C HIS A 27 -5.07 -4.15 -16.73
N GLY A 28 -6.12 -3.72 -16.03
CA GLY A 28 -7.45 -4.28 -16.15
C GLY A 28 -7.87 -5.08 -14.92
N ARG A 29 -9.16 -5.24 -14.78
CA ARG A 29 -9.79 -5.89 -13.63
C ARG A 29 -9.23 -7.30 -13.43
N ASN A 30 -8.90 -7.62 -12.19
CA ASN A 30 -8.39 -8.93 -11.78
C ASN A 30 -7.03 -9.31 -12.39
N SER A 31 -6.31 -8.37 -13.00
CA SER A 31 -5.00 -8.63 -13.59
C SER A 31 -3.99 -9.11 -12.55
N PHE A 32 -4.01 -8.52 -11.36
CA PHE A 32 -3.09 -8.92 -10.29
C PHE A 32 -3.30 -10.38 -9.89
N MET A 33 -4.55 -10.79 -9.71
CA MET A 33 -4.87 -12.18 -9.35
C MET A 33 -4.44 -13.17 -10.43
N ARG A 34 -4.55 -12.79 -11.69
CA ARG A 34 -4.09 -13.64 -12.81
C ARG A 34 -2.58 -13.75 -12.87
N ASP A 35 -1.89 -12.66 -12.55
CA ASP A 35 -0.43 -12.58 -12.76
C ASP A 35 0.39 -12.96 -11.53
N ARG A 36 -0.24 -13.01 -10.36
CA ARG A 36 0.46 -13.18 -9.08
C ARG A 36 1.31 -14.45 -8.98
N SER A 37 0.96 -15.50 -9.66
CA SER A 37 1.65 -16.78 -9.60
C SER A 37 2.63 -17.02 -10.77
N LYS A 38 2.72 -16.09 -11.71
CA LYS A 38 3.50 -16.31 -12.94
C LYS A 38 5.01 -16.41 -12.72
N GLY A 39 5.52 -15.79 -11.66
CA GLY A 39 6.94 -15.87 -11.32
C GLY A 39 7.35 -17.11 -10.55
N GLY A 40 6.42 -18.01 -10.24
CA GLY A 40 6.68 -19.21 -9.47
C GLY A 40 7.18 -18.91 -8.07
N THR A 41 8.20 -19.62 -7.62
CA THR A 41 8.76 -19.44 -6.28
C THR A 41 9.47 -18.10 -6.09
N ALA A 42 9.86 -17.45 -7.17
CA ALA A 42 10.48 -16.12 -7.13
C ALA A 42 9.45 -14.99 -6.93
N GLY A 43 8.15 -15.32 -6.94
CA GLY A 43 7.10 -14.33 -6.85
C GLY A 43 6.86 -13.61 -8.17
N MET A 44 5.98 -12.59 -8.14
CA MET A 44 5.60 -11.87 -9.37
C MET A 44 6.79 -11.29 -10.12
N THR A 45 7.79 -10.79 -9.40
CA THR A 45 8.97 -10.16 -10.02
C THR A 45 9.87 -11.17 -10.74
N GLY A 46 9.63 -12.47 -10.56
CA GLY A 46 10.36 -13.51 -11.25
C GLY A 46 9.99 -13.66 -12.72
N ASP A 47 8.84 -13.12 -13.14
CA ASP A 47 8.43 -13.11 -14.55
C ASP A 47 8.75 -11.72 -15.14
N PRO A 48 9.61 -11.63 -16.17
CA PRO A 48 10.01 -10.32 -16.72
C PRO A 48 8.84 -9.49 -17.25
N LYS A 49 7.81 -10.12 -17.80
CA LYS A 49 6.63 -9.41 -18.30
C LYS A 49 5.81 -8.85 -17.16
N VAL A 50 5.66 -9.61 -16.08
CA VAL A 50 4.94 -9.15 -14.91
C VAL A 50 5.73 -8.05 -14.19
N ALA A 51 7.04 -8.18 -14.10
CA ALA A 51 7.90 -7.13 -13.53
C ALA A 51 7.75 -5.82 -14.28
N GLU A 52 7.66 -5.85 -15.60
CA GLU A 52 7.42 -4.66 -16.41
C GLU A 52 6.04 -4.06 -16.11
N LYS A 53 5.01 -4.90 -15.99
CA LYS A 53 3.65 -4.44 -15.64
C LYS A 53 3.61 -3.80 -14.27
N LEU A 54 4.36 -4.35 -13.30
CA LEU A 54 4.48 -3.75 -11.98
C LEU A 54 5.13 -2.36 -12.04
N ALA A 55 6.16 -2.21 -12.86
CA ALA A 55 6.82 -0.91 -13.04
C ALA A 55 5.88 0.13 -13.64
N GLN A 56 4.97 -0.30 -14.52
CA GLN A 56 3.97 0.59 -15.12
C GLN A 56 2.86 0.97 -14.13
N ALA A 57 2.68 0.19 -13.08
CA ALA A 57 1.64 0.39 -12.07
C ALA A 57 2.23 0.82 -10.73
N THR A 58 3.24 1.67 -10.75
CA THR A 58 3.90 2.17 -9.54
C THR A 58 2.92 2.95 -8.67
N VAL A 59 2.98 2.70 -7.37
CA VAL A 59 2.21 3.45 -6.38
C VAL A 59 2.97 4.74 -6.05
N ASP A 60 2.27 5.86 -6.10
CA ASP A 60 2.82 7.15 -5.71
C ASP A 60 2.68 7.33 -4.19
N ILE A 61 3.72 6.98 -3.47
CA ILE A 61 3.73 7.06 -2.00
C ILE A 61 3.55 8.50 -1.54
N GLY A 62 4.17 9.46 -2.23
CA GLY A 62 4.01 10.87 -1.90
C GLY A 62 2.55 11.30 -1.94
N ALA A 63 1.83 10.92 -2.99
CA ALA A 63 0.42 11.27 -3.13
C ALA A 63 -0.44 10.64 -2.04
N VAL A 64 -0.15 9.40 -1.64
CA VAL A 64 -0.88 8.72 -0.56
C VAL A 64 -0.69 9.48 0.76
N ILE A 65 0.53 9.85 1.09
CA ILE A 65 0.82 10.56 2.33
C ILE A 65 0.26 11.98 2.29
N ASP A 66 0.34 12.67 1.16
CA ASP A 66 -0.22 14.02 1.01
C ASP A 66 -1.73 13.99 1.17
N PHE A 67 -2.40 12.98 0.61
CA PHE A 67 -3.83 12.80 0.81
C PHE A 67 -4.17 12.67 2.29
N ALA A 68 -3.45 11.80 3.01
CA ALA A 68 -3.70 11.58 4.44
C ALA A 68 -3.43 12.86 5.24
N SER A 69 -2.36 13.60 4.93
CA SER A 69 -2.01 14.81 5.67
C SER A 69 -2.97 15.96 5.44
N SER A 70 -3.80 15.88 4.40
CA SER A 70 -4.84 16.90 4.15
C SER A 70 -5.94 16.89 5.21
N PHE A 71 -6.06 15.81 6.00
CA PHE A 71 -7.06 15.68 7.05
C PHE A 71 -6.58 16.19 8.41
N GLY A 72 -5.29 16.43 8.57
CA GLY A 72 -4.74 16.90 9.82
C GLY A 72 -3.28 16.56 9.98
N THR A 73 -2.75 16.82 11.18
CA THR A 73 -1.37 16.50 11.50
C THR A 73 -1.21 14.99 11.70
N LEU A 74 -0.33 14.36 10.93
CA LEU A 74 -0.09 12.93 11.05
C LEU A 74 0.72 12.64 12.31
N VAL A 75 0.11 11.96 13.28
CA VAL A 75 0.78 11.56 14.53
C VAL A 75 1.18 10.11 14.53
N LEU A 76 0.59 9.31 13.65
CA LEU A 76 0.89 7.89 13.49
C LEU A 76 0.55 7.49 12.07
N THR A 77 1.49 6.84 11.40
CA THR A 77 1.23 6.30 10.06
C THR A 77 1.80 4.89 10.02
N ARG A 78 0.95 3.91 9.76
CA ARG A 78 1.33 2.49 9.66
C ARG A 78 0.87 1.92 8.34
N ALA A 79 1.75 1.16 7.70
CA ALA A 79 1.43 0.44 6.49
C ALA A 79 1.51 -1.07 6.74
N TYR A 80 0.43 -1.74 6.46
CA TYR A 80 0.24 -3.18 6.69
C TYR A 80 0.34 -3.93 5.37
N ALA A 81 1.24 -4.89 5.31
CA ALA A 81 1.41 -5.72 4.12
C ALA A 81 2.27 -6.93 4.45
N ASP A 82 2.37 -7.85 3.50
CA ASP A 82 3.42 -8.86 3.53
C ASP A 82 4.70 -8.24 2.93
N TRP A 83 5.56 -7.72 3.79
CA TRP A 83 6.78 -7.03 3.37
C TRP A 83 7.87 -7.98 2.87
N SER A 84 7.69 -9.29 3.03
CA SER A 84 8.58 -10.27 2.44
C SER A 84 8.30 -10.51 0.95
N ALA A 85 7.10 -10.13 0.49
CA ALA A 85 6.78 -10.22 -0.92
C ALA A 85 7.58 -9.18 -1.71
N ALA A 86 8.23 -9.62 -2.79
CA ALA A 86 9.10 -8.75 -3.58
C ALA A 86 8.37 -7.51 -4.11
N VAL A 87 7.10 -7.67 -4.48
CA VAL A 87 6.30 -6.55 -5.03
C VAL A 87 6.12 -5.44 -4.00
N ASN A 88 6.07 -5.77 -2.70
CA ASN A 88 5.94 -4.79 -1.63
C ASN A 88 7.29 -4.30 -1.12
N ALA A 89 8.30 -5.16 -1.17
CA ALA A 89 9.61 -4.86 -0.59
C ALA A 89 10.26 -3.61 -1.20
N GLU A 90 10.00 -3.33 -2.47
CA GLU A 90 10.53 -2.17 -3.15
C GLU A 90 10.09 -0.85 -2.53
N TYR A 91 8.92 -0.85 -1.88
CA TYR A 91 8.36 0.37 -1.31
C TYR A 91 8.82 0.64 0.12
N ARG A 92 9.50 -0.31 0.76
CA ARG A 92 9.89 -0.16 2.17
C ARG A 92 10.73 1.08 2.42
N GLY A 93 11.73 1.30 1.59
CA GLY A 93 12.61 2.47 1.75
C GLY A 93 11.87 3.80 1.63
N GLN A 94 10.93 3.89 0.68
CA GLN A 94 10.13 5.09 0.49
C GLN A 94 9.22 5.36 1.69
N LEU A 95 8.60 4.32 2.22
CA LEU A 95 7.70 4.44 3.37
C LEU A 95 8.47 4.81 4.63
N VAL A 96 9.59 4.14 4.90
CA VAL A 96 10.43 4.45 6.04
C VAL A 96 10.98 5.87 5.95
N GLY A 97 11.37 6.30 4.75
CA GLY A 97 11.84 7.66 4.51
C GLY A 97 10.79 8.74 4.79
N ARG A 98 9.52 8.37 4.83
CA ARG A 98 8.41 9.27 5.16
C ARG A 98 7.85 9.01 6.56
N ALA A 99 8.61 8.35 7.41
CA ALA A 99 8.25 8.05 8.80
C ALA A 99 7.00 7.16 8.92
N VAL A 100 6.83 6.23 8.00
CA VAL A 100 5.75 5.24 8.06
C VAL A 100 6.27 3.98 8.72
N ASP A 101 5.57 3.52 9.74
CA ASP A 101 5.87 2.24 10.40
C ASP A 101 5.34 1.09 9.55
N LEU A 102 6.16 0.08 9.34
CA LEU A 102 5.77 -1.09 8.57
C LEU A 102 5.33 -2.20 9.51
N VAL A 103 4.14 -2.74 9.28
CA VAL A 103 3.60 -3.86 10.07
C VAL A 103 3.46 -5.07 9.15
N GLN A 104 4.10 -6.17 9.56
CA GLN A 104 4.05 -7.41 8.78
C GLN A 104 2.72 -8.11 8.99
N LEU A 105 2.07 -8.47 7.89
CA LEU A 105 0.89 -9.33 7.91
C LEU A 105 1.26 -10.72 7.43
N PHE A 106 0.68 -11.72 8.08
CA PHE A 106 0.76 -13.08 7.58
C PHE A 106 -0.22 -13.27 6.43
N PRO A 107 0.08 -14.16 5.46
CA PRO A 107 -0.75 -14.29 4.26
C PRO A 107 -2.24 -14.48 4.53
N ALA A 108 -2.62 -15.27 5.54
CA ALA A 108 -4.02 -15.50 5.87
C ALA A 108 -4.74 -14.20 6.27
N ALA A 109 -4.07 -13.35 7.05
CA ALA A 109 -4.65 -12.07 7.46
C ALA A 109 -4.76 -11.11 6.28
N ALA A 110 -3.78 -11.10 5.39
CA ALA A 110 -3.78 -10.23 4.22
C ALA A 110 -4.95 -10.53 3.29
N TYR A 111 -5.32 -11.82 3.16
CA TYR A 111 -6.40 -12.20 2.26
C TYR A 111 -7.79 -12.13 2.88
N ALA A 112 -7.89 -11.92 4.17
CA ALA A 112 -9.17 -11.78 4.84
C ALA A 112 -9.76 -10.39 4.70
N LYS A 113 -9.08 -9.50 4.02
CA LYS A 113 -9.47 -8.12 3.98
C LYS A 113 -10.52 -7.79 2.98
N ASN A 114 -11.35 -6.88 3.36
CA ASN A 114 -12.23 -6.15 2.47
C ASN A 114 -12.36 -4.74 3.03
N GLY A 115 -12.65 -3.79 2.20
CA GLY A 115 -12.88 -2.44 2.65
C GLY A 115 -11.83 -1.45 2.20
N ALA A 116 -11.66 -0.39 2.96
CA ALA A 116 -10.84 0.74 2.55
C ALA A 116 -9.34 0.41 2.56
N ASP A 117 -8.64 0.89 1.55
CA ASP A 117 -7.18 0.78 1.47
C ASP A 117 -6.49 1.67 2.50
N ILE A 118 -7.14 2.76 2.89
CA ILE A 118 -6.62 3.70 3.87
C ILE A 118 -7.69 3.94 4.92
N ARG A 119 -7.31 3.84 6.17
CA ARG A 119 -8.19 4.15 7.30
C ARG A 119 -7.59 5.30 8.08
N LEU A 120 -8.43 6.24 8.43
CA LEU A 120 -8.04 7.39 9.22
C LEU A 120 -8.74 7.35 10.57
N ALA A 121 -7.98 7.63 11.63
CA ALA A 121 -8.54 7.87 12.94
C ALA A 121 -8.16 9.30 13.34
N VAL A 122 -9.16 10.12 13.60
CA VAL A 122 -8.95 11.51 13.94
C VAL A 122 -9.10 11.66 15.45
N ASP A 123 -8.06 12.21 16.05
CA ASP A 123 -8.06 12.53 17.48
C ASP A 123 -8.25 14.03 17.61
N ALA A 124 -9.36 14.39 18.16
CA ALA A 124 -9.73 15.79 18.33
C ALA A 124 -9.00 16.44 19.51
#